data_c1feb16c2740eb5c141233e3d700f3db
#
_entry.id   c1feb16c2740eb5c141233e3d700f3db
#
_cell.length_a   1.000
_cell.length_b   1.000
_cell.length_c   1.000
_cell.angle_alpha   90.00
_cell.angle_beta   90.00
_cell.angle_gamma   90.00
#
_symmetry.space_group_name_H-M   'P 1'
#
loop_
_entity.id
_entity.type
_entity.pdbx_description
1 polymer ?
#
loop_
_entity_poly.entity_id
_entity_poly.type
_entity_poly.pdbx_seq_one_letter_code
_entity_poly.pdbx_strand_id
1 'polypeptide(L)'
;MDTNLALILVLTPLLGFLVNVFFGKSLGKTVSGAIGTVAVAISFVVTLLLFNQINSTGKGIQVTLFDWIQISNLKINLGFLLDQLSVLWLLFVTGIGSLIHLYSISYMHDDENMHKFFAYLNLFVFFMITLVIGSNLLVLFIGWEGVGLCSYLLIGFWHKNQDYNDAAKKAFIMNRIGDLGLLIGMFIIGSMFSTLDYATLQTAIAGAVNLNLPLLSLAALCLFIGACGKSAQIPLYTWLPDAMAGPTPVSALIHAATMVTAGIFMVTRLNFVFDLTPDVQNVIAIIGAITSLVAATIGLVQTDIKKVLAYSTVSQLGLMFLALGFGAYEVAVFHVITHAFFKACLFLGSGSVIHGLHGEQDMRKMGGLRKAMPITFWTMLISSLAISGVPFFSGFFSKDEILMTAFHHSIPLYVVGSIASIMTAFYMFRLMFLTFFKEFRGTQEQKHHLHESGSLITIPLIILAILATFGGLISLPGNSWLNEYLAPLFTKAAGGEHHLATTEYTLMGVAVVGGLIGILIAYIKYFKQDNVPESDENITGLTKVLYNKYYVDEIYDAVFVKPVNVLSKFFRDYIETGLSSLVFGLGKVTNEIAFQGKRLQSGSIGLYLFVFVLGLCAIVSYIFLAQ
;
A
#
# COMPACT_ATOMS: atom_id res chain seq x y z
N MET A 1 -11.84 -21.88 21.72
CA MET A 1 -11.60 -20.49 22.15
C MET A 1 -10.90 -19.71 21.04
N ASP A 2 -9.88 -20.27 20.46
CA ASP A 2 -9.02 -19.63 19.47
C ASP A 2 -9.74 -19.27 18.16
N THR A 3 -10.59 -20.16 17.65
CA THR A 3 -11.44 -19.90 16.47
C THR A 3 -12.36 -18.70 16.68
N ASN A 4 -12.95 -18.57 17.88
CA ASN A 4 -13.85 -17.45 18.18
C ASN A 4 -13.08 -16.13 18.24
N LEU A 5 -11.86 -16.10 18.80
CA LEU A 5 -11.02 -14.90 18.83
C LEU A 5 -10.61 -14.49 17.41
N ALA A 6 -10.20 -15.45 16.56
CA ALA A 6 -9.88 -15.18 15.17
C ALA A 6 -11.07 -14.62 14.39
N LEU A 7 -12.27 -15.16 14.61
CA LEU A 7 -13.49 -14.65 13.96
C LEU A 7 -13.87 -13.26 14.47
N ILE A 8 -13.80 -12.99 15.77
CA ILE A 8 -14.06 -11.65 16.31
C ILE A 8 -13.07 -10.64 15.72
N LEU A 9 -11.79 -10.98 15.67
CA LEU A 9 -10.73 -10.15 15.11
C LEU A 9 -11.06 -9.68 13.68
N VAL A 10 -11.51 -10.60 12.83
CA VAL A 10 -11.80 -10.33 11.41
C VAL A 10 -13.17 -9.68 11.24
N LEU A 11 -14.20 -10.19 11.93
CA LEU A 11 -15.58 -9.79 11.66
C LEU A 11 -15.95 -8.43 12.27
N THR A 12 -15.28 -7.97 13.33
CA THR A 12 -15.63 -6.67 13.93
C THR A 12 -15.44 -5.49 12.99
N PRO A 13 -14.34 -5.33 12.23
CA PRO A 13 -14.25 -4.27 11.24
C PRO A 13 -15.25 -4.45 10.08
N LEU A 14 -15.52 -5.68 9.68
CA LEU A 14 -16.54 -5.96 8.66
C LEU A 14 -17.94 -5.54 9.14
N LEU A 15 -18.29 -5.81 10.38
CA LEU A 15 -19.54 -5.33 10.97
C LEU A 15 -19.59 -3.81 11.03
N GLY A 16 -18.49 -3.15 11.44
CA GLY A 16 -18.36 -1.70 11.39
C GLY A 16 -18.60 -1.13 9.99
N PHE A 17 -18.06 -1.77 8.96
CA PHE A 17 -18.32 -1.44 7.56
C PHE A 17 -19.82 -1.58 7.22
N LEU A 18 -20.42 -2.74 7.47
CA LEU A 18 -21.82 -3.00 7.13
C LEU A 18 -22.77 -2.03 7.83
N VAL A 19 -22.58 -1.77 9.12
CA VAL A 19 -23.41 -0.82 9.86
C VAL A 19 -23.29 0.57 9.29
N ASN A 20 -22.08 1.03 8.97
CA ASN A 20 -21.86 2.35 8.41
C ASN A 20 -22.41 2.51 6.98
N VAL A 21 -22.34 1.46 6.15
CA VAL A 21 -22.91 1.49 4.79
C VAL A 21 -24.43 1.57 4.83
N PHE A 22 -25.09 0.70 5.60
CA PHE A 22 -26.55 0.58 5.57
C PHE A 22 -27.26 1.60 6.46
N PHE A 23 -26.70 1.92 7.62
CA PHE A 23 -27.35 2.74 8.64
C PHE A 23 -26.62 4.06 8.95
N GLY A 24 -25.37 4.22 8.53
CA GLY A 24 -24.53 5.36 8.92
C GLY A 24 -25.15 6.74 8.63
N LYS A 25 -25.88 6.89 7.52
CA LYS A 25 -26.56 8.14 7.19
C LYS A 25 -27.67 8.48 8.20
N SER A 26 -28.40 7.49 8.70
CA SER A 26 -29.49 7.67 9.66
C SER A 26 -29.00 7.80 11.11
N LEU A 27 -27.87 7.19 11.44
CA LEU A 27 -27.24 7.26 12.76
C LEU A 27 -26.56 8.63 13.05
N GLY A 28 -26.22 9.37 12.00
CA GLY A 28 -25.51 10.63 12.12
C GLY A 28 -23.99 10.49 12.23
N LYS A 29 -23.28 11.61 12.05
CA LYS A 29 -21.81 11.64 11.88
C LYS A 29 -21.04 11.07 13.09
N THR A 30 -21.36 11.55 14.29
CA THR A 30 -20.64 11.17 15.52
C THR A 30 -20.80 9.69 15.85
N VAL A 31 -22.02 9.16 15.74
CA VAL A 31 -22.31 7.75 16.02
C VAL A 31 -21.64 6.85 14.99
N SER A 32 -21.69 7.23 13.72
CA SER A 32 -21.02 6.53 12.62
C SER A 32 -19.51 6.44 12.84
N GLY A 33 -18.88 7.55 13.25
CA GLY A 33 -17.47 7.59 13.60
C GLY A 33 -17.13 6.74 14.83
N ALA A 34 -17.96 6.79 15.86
CA ALA A 34 -17.77 5.99 17.07
C ALA A 34 -17.85 4.49 16.78
N ILE A 35 -18.86 4.05 16.01
CA ILE A 35 -19.01 2.64 15.61
C ILE A 35 -17.77 2.16 14.83
N GLY A 36 -17.32 2.94 13.84
CA GLY A 36 -16.14 2.60 13.07
C GLY A 36 -14.88 2.48 13.93
N THR A 37 -14.71 3.39 14.87
CA THR A 37 -13.55 3.39 15.80
C THR A 37 -13.61 2.21 16.77
N VAL A 38 -14.75 1.97 17.40
CA VAL A 38 -14.94 0.87 18.35
C VAL A 38 -14.75 -0.49 17.69
N ALA A 39 -15.22 -0.66 16.46
CA ALA A 39 -15.04 -1.90 15.71
C ALA A 39 -13.56 -2.29 15.56
N VAL A 40 -12.70 -1.32 15.21
CA VAL A 40 -11.25 -1.55 15.08
C VAL A 40 -10.57 -1.68 16.45
N ALA A 41 -11.02 -0.92 17.46
CA ALA A 41 -10.52 -1.03 18.82
C ALA A 41 -10.78 -2.40 19.44
N ILE A 42 -11.93 -3.04 19.16
CA ILE A 42 -12.21 -4.43 19.58
C ILE A 42 -11.20 -5.37 18.93
N SER A 43 -10.92 -5.23 17.62
CA SER A 43 -9.88 -6.03 16.97
C SER A 43 -8.50 -5.83 17.61
N PHE A 44 -8.16 -4.62 18.04
CA PHE A 44 -6.91 -4.36 18.75
C PHE A 44 -6.86 -5.06 20.11
N VAL A 45 -7.93 -5.01 20.89
CA VAL A 45 -8.00 -5.73 22.18
C VAL A 45 -7.84 -7.24 21.97
N VAL A 46 -8.52 -7.81 20.97
CA VAL A 46 -8.37 -9.23 20.63
C VAL A 46 -6.93 -9.55 20.21
N THR A 47 -6.29 -8.66 19.43
CA THR A 47 -4.88 -8.82 19.06
C THR A 47 -3.97 -8.86 20.28
N LEU A 48 -4.20 -8.01 21.30
CA LEU A 48 -3.43 -8.02 22.55
C LEU A 48 -3.61 -9.35 23.32
N LEU A 49 -4.81 -9.92 23.33
CA LEU A 49 -5.06 -11.22 23.96
C LEU A 49 -4.32 -12.35 23.24
N LEU A 50 -4.36 -12.36 21.89
CA LEU A 50 -3.65 -13.32 21.05
C LEU A 50 -2.12 -13.17 21.18
N PHE A 51 -1.63 -11.94 21.26
CA PHE A 51 -0.21 -11.67 21.47
C PHE A 51 0.27 -12.25 22.80
N ASN A 52 -0.47 -12.02 23.89
CA ASN A 52 -0.12 -12.58 25.20
C ASN A 52 -0.16 -14.11 25.18
N GLN A 53 -1.13 -14.72 24.51
CA GLN A 53 -1.26 -16.17 24.39
C GLN A 53 -0.08 -16.77 23.60
N ILE A 54 0.27 -16.20 22.44
CA ILE A 54 1.38 -16.68 21.61
C ILE A 54 2.72 -16.46 22.29
N ASN A 55 2.90 -15.30 22.94
CA ASN A 55 4.12 -15.00 23.68
C ASN A 55 4.34 -15.99 24.85
N SER A 56 3.26 -16.40 25.52
CA SER A 56 3.36 -17.35 26.65
C SER A 56 3.52 -18.81 26.21
N THR A 57 2.95 -19.21 25.07
CA THR A 57 2.98 -20.61 24.59
C THR A 57 4.09 -20.90 23.61
N GLY A 58 4.62 -19.87 22.93
CA GLY A 58 5.55 -19.99 21.81
C GLY A 58 4.98 -20.66 20.56
N LYS A 59 3.68 -21.01 20.54
CA LYS A 59 3.04 -21.79 19.47
C LYS A 59 2.04 -20.94 18.70
N GLY A 60 2.13 -21.01 17.37
CA GLY A 60 1.13 -20.45 16.47
C GLY A 60 -0.20 -21.23 16.52
N ILE A 61 -1.28 -20.53 16.17
CA ILE A 61 -2.64 -21.06 16.12
C ILE A 61 -3.07 -21.10 14.66
N GLN A 62 -3.39 -22.29 14.15
CA GLN A 62 -3.98 -22.45 12.83
C GLN A 62 -5.46 -22.75 12.94
N VAL A 63 -6.28 -21.98 12.25
CA VAL A 63 -7.74 -22.11 12.21
C VAL A 63 -8.17 -22.37 10.77
N THR A 64 -8.75 -23.53 10.49
CA THR A 64 -9.37 -23.83 9.20
C THR A 64 -10.88 -23.65 9.34
N LEU A 65 -11.47 -22.81 8.47
CA LEU A 65 -12.92 -22.56 8.47
C LEU A 65 -13.64 -23.58 7.61
N PHE A 66 -13.21 -23.75 6.37
CA PHE A 66 -13.74 -24.77 5.44
C PHE A 66 -12.78 -24.98 4.25
N ASP A 67 -12.93 -26.11 3.58
CA ASP A 67 -12.25 -26.40 2.32
C ASP A 67 -12.96 -25.65 1.20
N TRP A 68 -12.22 -24.76 0.51
CA TRP A 68 -12.82 -23.87 -0.47
C TRP A 68 -12.65 -24.38 -1.91
N ILE A 69 -11.41 -24.71 -2.30
CA ILE A 69 -11.10 -25.17 -3.66
C ILE A 69 -10.42 -26.53 -3.55
N GLN A 70 -10.97 -27.51 -4.27
CA GLN A 70 -10.34 -28.81 -4.42
C GLN A 70 -10.33 -29.21 -5.89
N ILE A 71 -9.15 -29.23 -6.52
CA ILE A 71 -8.95 -29.58 -7.93
C ILE A 71 -7.81 -30.59 -7.98
N SER A 72 -8.11 -31.85 -8.29
CA SER A 72 -7.13 -32.93 -8.29
C SER A 72 -6.38 -32.98 -6.95
N ASN A 73 -5.08 -32.79 -6.95
CA ASN A 73 -4.24 -32.81 -5.75
C ASN A 73 -4.13 -31.45 -5.03
N LEU A 74 -4.54 -30.37 -5.67
CA LEU A 74 -4.51 -29.03 -5.07
C LEU A 74 -5.73 -28.84 -4.17
N LYS A 75 -5.48 -28.69 -2.87
CA LYS A 75 -6.49 -28.34 -1.86
C LYS A 75 -6.17 -26.99 -1.28
N ILE A 76 -7.14 -26.09 -1.30
CA ILE A 76 -7.02 -24.74 -0.71
C ILE A 76 -8.19 -24.55 0.26
N ASN A 77 -7.86 -24.31 1.50
CA ASN A 77 -8.83 -24.02 2.55
C ASN A 77 -8.95 -22.50 2.78
N LEU A 78 -10.08 -22.05 3.25
CA LEU A 78 -10.19 -20.74 3.88
C LEU A 78 -9.78 -20.92 5.34
N GLY A 79 -8.60 -20.40 5.68
CA GLY A 79 -8.02 -20.57 7.01
C GLY A 79 -7.17 -19.39 7.43
N PHE A 80 -6.89 -19.32 8.71
CA PHE A 80 -6.12 -18.28 9.37
C PHE A 80 -4.92 -18.88 10.10
N LEU A 81 -3.79 -18.19 10.02
CA LEU A 81 -2.56 -18.50 10.74
C LEU A 81 -2.22 -17.32 11.66
N LEU A 82 -2.34 -17.54 12.95
CA LEU A 82 -1.99 -16.61 13.99
C LEU A 82 -0.68 -17.08 14.64
N ASP A 83 0.42 -16.50 14.22
CA ASP A 83 1.77 -16.80 14.72
C ASP A 83 2.48 -15.51 15.15
N GLN A 84 3.74 -15.61 15.53
CA GLN A 84 4.53 -14.48 16.00
C GLN A 84 4.54 -13.33 15.00
N LEU A 85 4.69 -13.60 13.69
CA LEU A 85 4.75 -12.57 12.66
C LEU A 85 3.38 -11.91 12.46
N SER A 86 2.33 -12.71 12.27
CA SER A 86 0.98 -12.19 12.00
C SER A 86 0.45 -11.37 13.18
N VAL A 87 0.61 -11.85 14.40
CA VAL A 87 0.09 -11.14 15.58
C VAL A 87 0.90 -9.87 15.87
N LEU A 88 2.22 -9.90 15.71
CA LEU A 88 3.06 -8.71 15.79
C LEU A 88 2.63 -7.65 14.77
N TRP A 89 2.34 -8.07 13.53
CA TRP A 89 1.85 -7.17 12.47
C TRP A 89 0.50 -6.56 12.81
N LEU A 90 -0.39 -7.38 13.35
CA LEU A 90 -1.73 -6.93 13.76
C LEU A 90 -1.70 -5.91 14.91
N LEU A 91 -0.71 -5.96 15.82
CA LEU A 91 -0.59 -4.98 16.90
C LEU A 91 -0.52 -3.55 16.37
N PHE A 92 0.33 -3.30 15.37
CA PHE A 92 0.42 -1.95 14.82
C PHE A 92 -0.66 -1.66 13.77
N VAL A 93 -1.14 -2.64 13.00
CA VAL A 93 -2.26 -2.45 12.05
C VAL A 93 -3.53 -2.04 12.78
N THR A 94 -3.93 -2.79 13.81
CA THR A 94 -5.16 -2.52 14.56
C THR A 94 -5.00 -1.40 15.57
N GLY A 95 -3.85 -1.30 16.24
CA GLY A 95 -3.57 -0.25 17.23
C GLY A 95 -3.48 1.14 16.59
N ILE A 96 -2.60 1.32 15.59
CA ILE A 96 -2.50 2.59 14.86
C ILE A 96 -3.78 2.84 14.06
N GLY A 97 -4.39 1.79 13.49
CA GLY A 97 -5.69 1.87 12.84
C GLY A 97 -6.76 2.48 13.74
N SER A 98 -6.84 2.05 15.01
CA SER A 98 -7.76 2.62 16.00
C SER A 98 -7.49 4.10 16.28
N LEU A 99 -6.23 4.49 16.40
CA LEU A 99 -5.84 5.89 16.59
C LEU A 99 -6.20 6.76 15.37
N ILE A 100 -6.01 6.24 14.16
CA ILE A 100 -6.40 6.92 12.92
C ILE A 100 -7.92 7.08 12.83
N HIS A 101 -8.70 6.05 13.22
CA HIS A 101 -10.16 6.16 13.25
C HIS A 101 -10.60 7.22 14.28
N LEU A 102 -10.01 7.24 15.48
CA LEU A 102 -10.29 8.26 16.49
C LEU A 102 -10.00 9.68 15.97
N TYR A 103 -8.84 9.86 15.36
CA TYR A 103 -8.44 11.13 14.72
C TYR A 103 -9.45 11.55 13.64
N SER A 104 -9.93 10.59 12.84
CA SER A 104 -10.84 10.84 11.72
C SER A 104 -12.19 11.38 12.14
N ILE A 105 -12.64 11.11 13.37
CA ILE A 105 -13.92 11.64 13.89
C ILE A 105 -13.93 13.18 13.85
N SER A 106 -12.85 13.80 14.29
CA SER A 106 -12.73 15.26 14.26
C SER A 106 -12.34 15.79 12.89
N TYR A 107 -11.39 15.13 12.20
CA TYR A 107 -10.89 15.60 10.92
C TYR A 107 -11.93 15.61 9.81
N MET A 108 -12.84 14.62 9.77
CA MET A 108 -13.89 14.48 8.75
C MET A 108 -15.27 15.00 9.21
N HIS A 109 -15.34 15.67 10.36
CA HIS A 109 -16.62 16.08 10.96
C HIS A 109 -17.48 16.97 10.02
N ASP A 110 -16.85 17.81 9.24
CA ASP A 110 -17.55 18.74 8.35
C ASP A 110 -17.98 18.08 7.03
N ASP A 111 -17.42 16.91 6.68
CA ASP A 111 -17.76 16.21 5.45
C ASP A 111 -19.15 15.56 5.52
N GLU A 112 -19.95 15.74 4.45
CA GLU A 112 -21.30 15.17 4.34
C GLU A 112 -21.30 13.64 4.27
N ASN A 113 -20.24 13.04 3.72
CA ASN A 113 -20.12 11.59 3.49
C ASN A 113 -19.27 10.88 4.55
N MET A 114 -19.14 11.45 5.75
CA MET A 114 -18.33 10.89 6.84
C MET A 114 -18.66 9.41 7.11
N HIS A 115 -19.93 9.00 7.04
CA HIS A 115 -20.34 7.60 7.22
C HIS A 115 -19.74 6.66 6.17
N LYS A 116 -19.66 7.09 4.89
CA LYS A 116 -19.00 6.32 3.83
C LYS A 116 -17.50 6.24 4.06
N PHE A 117 -16.91 7.32 4.55
CA PHE A 117 -15.50 7.35 4.89
C PHE A 117 -15.13 6.29 5.94
N PHE A 118 -15.87 6.24 7.05
CA PHE A 118 -15.68 5.23 8.08
C PHE A 118 -16.00 3.81 7.59
N ALA A 119 -16.98 3.65 6.72
CA ALA A 119 -17.24 2.36 6.08
C ALA A 119 -16.00 1.88 5.30
N TYR A 120 -15.43 2.72 4.44
CA TYR A 120 -14.26 2.32 3.65
C TYR A 120 -13.00 2.09 4.51
N LEU A 121 -12.80 2.88 5.58
CA LEU A 121 -11.72 2.64 6.52
C LEU A 121 -11.85 1.27 7.23
N ASN A 122 -13.05 0.93 7.69
CA ASN A 122 -13.32 -0.36 8.34
C ASN A 122 -13.13 -1.53 7.37
N LEU A 123 -13.61 -1.40 6.13
CA LEU A 123 -13.42 -2.40 5.09
C LEU A 123 -11.93 -2.59 4.76
N PHE A 124 -11.17 -1.51 4.74
CA PHE A 124 -9.72 -1.55 4.55
C PHE A 124 -9.03 -2.35 5.66
N VAL A 125 -9.37 -2.08 6.93
CA VAL A 125 -8.80 -2.81 8.07
C VAL A 125 -9.20 -4.29 8.04
N PHE A 126 -10.45 -4.62 7.68
CA PHE A 126 -10.90 -6.00 7.47
C PHE A 126 -10.02 -6.74 6.48
N PHE A 127 -9.78 -6.18 5.30
CA PHE A 127 -8.95 -6.82 4.29
C PHE A 127 -7.48 -6.86 4.69
N MET A 128 -6.97 -5.85 5.41
CA MET A 128 -5.60 -5.88 5.91
C MET A 128 -5.39 -6.97 6.97
N ILE A 129 -6.35 -7.16 7.88
CA ILE A 129 -6.33 -8.28 8.82
C ILE A 129 -6.35 -9.61 8.06
N THR A 130 -7.25 -9.77 7.09
CA THR A 130 -7.36 -10.98 6.26
C THR A 130 -6.05 -11.30 5.53
N LEU A 131 -5.37 -10.29 4.99
CA LEU A 131 -4.06 -10.42 4.35
C LEU A 131 -3.02 -11.00 5.31
N VAL A 132 -2.95 -10.43 6.52
CA VAL A 132 -1.90 -10.74 7.51
C VAL A 132 -2.10 -12.13 8.12
N ILE A 133 -3.34 -12.54 8.39
CA ILE A 133 -3.62 -13.82 9.04
C ILE A 133 -3.92 -14.96 8.08
N GLY A 134 -3.98 -14.72 6.77
CA GLY A 134 -4.21 -15.78 5.78
C GLY A 134 -3.24 -16.94 5.97
N SER A 135 -3.74 -18.18 6.02
CA SER A 135 -2.92 -19.39 6.18
C SER A 135 -2.24 -19.85 4.91
N ASN A 136 -2.62 -19.28 3.77
CA ASN A 136 -2.10 -19.62 2.46
C ASN A 136 -2.06 -18.40 1.53
N LEU A 137 -1.36 -18.53 0.41
CA LEU A 137 -1.17 -17.47 -0.58
C LEU A 137 -2.48 -16.97 -1.19
N LEU A 138 -3.53 -17.81 -1.31
CA LEU A 138 -4.80 -17.38 -1.87
C LEU A 138 -5.59 -16.49 -0.89
N VAL A 139 -5.63 -16.83 0.39
CA VAL A 139 -6.27 -15.99 1.42
C VAL A 139 -5.51 -14.67 1.59
N LEU A 140 -4.16 -14.70 1.55
CA LEU A 140 -3.35 -13.48 1.49
C LEU A 140 -3.77 -12.63 0.27
N PHE A 141 -3.94 -13.25 -0.90
CA PHE A 141 -4.30 -12.54 -2.12
C PHE A 141 -5.70 -11.91 -2.04
N ILE A 142 -6.68 -12.53 -1.37
CA ILE A 142 -8.00 -11.90 -1.12
C ILE A 142 -7.82 -10.59 -0.35
N GLY A 143 -7.07 -10.62 0.74
CA GLY A 143 -6.77 -9.40 1.51
C GLY A 143 -5.99 -8.39 0.68
N TRP A 144 -5.03 -8.84 -0.11
CA TRP A 144 -4.19 -8.03 -1.01
C TRP A 144 -5.00 -7.24 -2.05
N GLU A 145 -5.95 -7.90 -2.68
CA GLU A 145 -6.88 -7.27 -3.63
C GLU A 145 -7.86 -6.34 -2.92
N GLY A 146 -8.35 -6.77 -1.75
CA GLY A 146 -9.28 -5.99 -0.96
C GLY A 146 -8.70 -4.66 -0.48
N VAL A 147 -7.46 -4.63 0.02
CA VAL A 147 -6.80 -3.36 0.38
C VAL A 147 -6.55 -2.49 -0.85
N GLY A 148 -6.27 -3.09 -2.02
CA GLY A 148 -6.18 -2.38 -3.30
C GLY A 148 -7.47 -1.68 -3.69
N LEU A 149 -8.59 -2.38 -3.61
CA LEU A 149 -9.93 -1.81 -3.85
C LEU A 149 -10.26 -0.70 -2.85
N CYS A 150 -10.02 -0.93 -1.57
CA CYS A 150 -10.30 0.08 -0.54
C CYS A 150 -9.43 1.32 -0.71
N SER A 151 -8.15 1.17 -1.11
CA SER A 151 -7.29 2.30 -1.40
C SER A 151 -7.82 3.14 -2.57
N TYR A 152 -8.31 2.50 -3.64
CA TYR A 152 -8.97 3.18 -4.75
C TYR A 152 -10.16 4.03 -4.28
N LEU A 153 -11.05 3.45 -3.45
CA LEU A 153 -12.23 4.12 -2.92
C LEU A 153 -11.86 5.29 -1.99
N LEU A 154 -10.79 5.14 -1.21
CA LEU A 154 -10.34 6.14 -0.24
C LEU A 154 -9.52 7.27 -0.88
N ILE A 155 -8.68 6.98 -1.87
CA ILE A 155 -7.93 8.00 -2.62
C ILE A 155 -8.90 8.86 -3.43
N GLY A 156 -9.87 8.23 -4.11
CA GLY A 156 -10.93 8.88 -4.87
C GLY A 156 -12.14 9.29 -4.04
N PHE A 157 -12.02 9.44 -2.71
CA PHE A 157 -13.15 9.73 -1.83
C PHE A 157 -13.90 10.99 -2.25
N TRP A 158 -13.19 12.05 -2.60
CA TRP A 158 -13.75 13.29 -3.15
C TRP A 158 -13.90 13.20 -4.67
N HIS A 159 -14.67 12.21 -5.13
CA HIS A 159 -14.87 11.84 -6.54
C HIS A 159 -15.44 12.92 -7.45
N LYS A 160 -15.90 14.05 -6.92
CA LYS A 160 -16.32 15.21 -7.72
C LYS A 160 -15.12 15.90 -8.40
N ASN A 161 -13.91 15.73 -7.89
CA ASN A 161 -12.68 16.22 -8.49
C ASN A 161 -12.07 15.17 -9.42
N GLN A 162 -11.88 15.52 -10.70
CA GLN A 162 -11.37 14.61 -11.71
C GLN A 162 -9.91 14.20 -11.44
N ASP A 163 -9.07 15.12 -10.94
CA ASP A 163 -7.67 14.83 -10.63
C ASP A 163 -7.54 13.75 -9.55
N TYR A 164 -8.45 13.75 -8.57
CA TYR A 164 -8.49 12.74 -7.51
C TYR A 164 -8.97 11.39 -8.03
N ASN A 165 -9.89 11.37 -8.99
CA ASN A 165 -10.30 10.14 -9.67
C ASN A 165 -9.16 9.55 -10.52
N ASP A 166 -8.39 10.40 -11.19
CA ASP A 166 -7.26 9.96 -12.00
C ASP A 166 -6.11 9.44 -11.13
N ALA A 167 -5.86 10.07 -9.97
CA ALA A 167 -4.93 9.54 -8.96
C ALA A 167 -5.37 8.17 -8.41
N ALA A 168 -6.66 8.00 -8.12
CA ALA A 168 -7.22 6.73 -7.67
C ALA A 168 -7.10 5.63 -8.73
N LYS A 169 -7.44 5.93 -9.99
CA LYS A 169 -7.26 5.00 -11.12
C LYS A 169 -5.80 4.60 -11.31
N LYS A 170 -4.89 5.58 -11.27
CA LYS A 170 -3.44 5.32 -11.38
C LYS A 170 -2.99 4.38 -10.27
N ALA A 171 -3.36 4.64 -9.02
CA ALA A 171 -3.04 3.78 -7.90
C ALA A 171 -3.58 2.35 -8.11
N PHE A 172 -4.83 2.20 -8.54
CA PHE A 172 -5.43 0.89 -8.79
C PHE A 172 -4.73 0.14 -9.92
N ILE A 173 -4.48 0.78 -11.07
CA ILE A 173 -3.87 0.13 -12.24
C ILE A 173 -2.42 -0.29 -11.95
N MET A 174 -1.62 0.61 -11.33
CA MET A 174 -0.22 0.31 -10.99
C MET A 174 -0.11 -0.87 -10.02
N ASN A 175 -0.99 -0.91 -9.02
CA ASN A 175 -1.07 -2.05 -8.12
C ASN A 175 -1.48 -3.32 -8.85
N ARG A 176 -2.47 -3.26 -9.76
CA ARG A 176 -2.95 -4.41 -10.52
C ARG A 176 -1.87 -5.01 -11.45
N ILE A 177 -0.97 -4.20 -11.99
CA ILE A 177 0.20 -4.70 -12.73
C ILE A 177 1.10 -5.54 -11.81
N GLY A 178 1.34 -5.08 -10.58
CA GLY A 178 2.05 -5.87 -9.57
C GLY A 178 1.30 -7.14 -9.19
N ASP A 179 -0.01 -7.06 -8.98
CA ASP A 179 -0.87 -8.18 -8.59
C ASP A 179 -0.86 -9.30 -9.62
N LEU A 180 -0.71 -8.98 -10.92
CA LEU A 180 -0.50 -9.99 -11.97
C LEU A 180 0.79 -10.78 -11.74
N GLY A 181 1.88 -10.10 -11.36
CA GLY A 181 3.12 -10.78 -10.98
C GLY A 181 2.89 -11.74 -9.81
N LEU A 182 2.24 -11.28 -8.74
CA LEU A 182 1.91 -12.12 -7.59
C LEU A 182 1.11 -13.37 -7.99
N LEU A 183 0.09 -13.23 -8.84
CA LEU A 183 -0.72 -14.35 -9.35
C LEU A 183 0.13 -15.37 -10.13
N ILE A 184 1.00 -14.90 -11.03
CA ILE A 184 1.89 -15.79 -11.79
C ILE A 184 2.80 -16.54 -10.84
N GLY A 185 3.40 -15.87 -9.85
CA GLY A 185 4.23 -16.51 -8.81
C GLY A 185 3.46 -17.58 -8.04
N MET A 186 2.24 -17.29 -7.62
CA MET A 186 1.35 -18.25 -6.95
C MET A 186 1.04 -19.47 -7.84
N PHE A 187 0.75 -19.28 -9.13
CA PHE A 187 0.47 -20.39 -10.04
C PHE A 187 1.68 -21.28 -10.27
N ILE A 188 2.88 -20.68 -10.35
CA ILE A 188 4.14 -21.46 -10.45
C ILE A 188 4.32 -22.29 -9.18
N ILE A 189 4.20 -21.70 -7.99
CA ILE A 189 4.31 -22.43 -6.71
C ILE A 189 3.26 -23.54 -6.62
N GLY A 190 2.00 -23.25 -6.94
CA GLY A 190 0.91 -24.22 -6.93
C GLY A 190 1.16 -25.37 -7.89
N SER A 191 1.76 -25.13 -9.07
CA SER A 191 2.11 -26.16 -10.04
C SER A 191 3.29 -27.01 -9.61
N MET A 192 4.28 -26.43 -8.91
CA MET A 192 5.46 -27.14 -8.43
C MET A 192 5.17 -28.05 -7.24
N PHE A 193 4.36 -27.58 -6.30
CA PHE A 193 4.19 -28.21 -4.99
C PHE A 193 2.78 -28.72 -4.72
N SER A 194 1.82 -28.49 -5.61
CA SER A 194 0.40 -28.84 -5.44
C SER A 194 -0.21 -28.30 -4.14
N THR A 195 0.32 -27.21 -3.60
CA THR A 195 -0.16 -26.54 -2.38
C THR A 195 0.17 -25.05 -2.41
N LEU A 196 -0.66 -24.25 -1.72
CA LEU A 196 -0.41 -22.82 -1.45
C LEU A 196 -0.38 -22.54 0.07
N ASP A 197 -0.61 -23.55 0.91
CA ASP A 197 -0.58 -23.44 2.37
C ASP A 197 0.86 -23.31 2.86
N TYR A 198 1.14 -22.35 3.72
CA TYR A 198 2.51 -22.01 4.12
C TYR A 198 3.24 -23.15 4.82
N ALA A 199 2.60 -23.83 5.76
CA ALA A 199 3.22 -24.91 6.52
C ALA A 199 3.52 -26.11 5.64
N THR A 200 2.54 -26.49 4.79
CA THR A 200 2.69 -27.58 3.83
C THR A 200 3.74 -27.24 2.77
N LEU A 201 3.77 -26.02 2.28
CA LEU A 201 4.73 -25.53 1.28
C LEU A 201 6.16 -25.56 1.85
N GLN A 202 6.35 -25.06 3.07
CA GLN A 202 7.66 -25.09 3.73
C GLN A 202 8.17 -26.53 3.90
N THR A 203 7.30 -27.46 4.30
CA THR A 203 7.64 -28.87 4.43
C THR A 203 7.95 -29.51 3.07
N ALA A 204 7.17 -29.20 2.03
CA ALA A 204 7.37 -29.71 0.69
C ALA A 204 8.70 -29.23 0.07
N ILE A 205 9.06 -27.98 0.28
CA ILE A 205 10.34 -27.40 -0.16
C ILE A 205 11.51 -28.07 0.58
N ALA A 206 11.42 -28.22 1.90
CA ALA A 206 12.46 -28.84 2.72
C ALA A 206 12.68 -30.33 2.38
N GLY A 207 11.62 -31.04 1.96
CA GLY A 207 11.67 -32.46 1.56
C GLY A 207 12.00 -32.72 0.08
N ALA A 208 12.11 -31.68 -0.76
CA ALA A 208 12.32 -31.84 -2.19
C ALA A 208 13.77 -32.28 -2.51
N VAL A 209 13.95 -33.49 -3.06
CA VAL A 209 15.25 -34.04 -3.46
C VAL A 209 15.79 -33.37 -4.73
N ASN A 210 14.92 -33.02 -5.68
CA ASN A 210 15.28 -32.41 -6.96
C ASN A 210 14.46 -31.13 -7.17
N LEU A 211 14.84 -30.07 -6.47
CA LEU A 211 14.15 -28.76 -6.58
C LEU A 211 14.55 -28.06 -7.88
N ASN A 212 13.56 -27.66 -8.68
CA ASN A 212 13.79 -26.84 -9.87
C ASN A 212 14.05 -25.38 -9.44
N LEU A 213 15.30 -25.07 -9.06
CA LEU A 213 15.70 -23.75 -8.60
C LEU A 213 15.43 -22.62 -9.61
N PRO A 214 15.69 -22.77 -10.92
CA PRO A 214 15.34 -21.73 -11.89
C PRO A 214 13.84 -21.37 -11.90
N LEU A 215 12.96 -22.36 -11.80
CA LEU A 215 11.51 -22.13 -11.76
C LEU A 215 11.08 -21.52 -10.42
N LEU A 216 11.71 -21.92 -9.31
CA LEU A 216 11.49 -21.31 -8.01
C LEU A 216 11.96 -19.84 -7.99
N SER A 217 13.12 -19.53 -8.59
CA SER A 217 13.62 -18.17 -8.75
C SER A 217 12.67 -17.30 -9.58
N LEU A 218 12.10 -17.85 -10.68
CA LEU A 218 11.08 -17.16 -11.46
C LEU A 218 9.82 -16.89 -10.62
N ALA A 219 9.36 -17.86 -9.83
CA ALA A 219 8.23 -17.67 -8.92
C ALA A 219 8.52 -16.57 -7.88
N ALA A 220 9.69 -16.62 -7.23
CA ALA A 220 10.10 -15.60 -6.26
C ALA A 220 10.20 -14.20 -6.88
N LEU A 221 10.73 -14.08 -8.11
CA LEU A 221 10.79 -12.82 -8.84
C LEU A 221 9.38 -12.29 -9.16
N CYS A 222 8.48 -13.15 -9.58
CA CYS A 222 7.07 -12.80 -9.84
C CYS A 222 6.36 -12.34 -8.55
N LEU A 223 6.57 -13.01 -7.42
CA LEU A 223 6.08 -12.57 -6.12
C LEU A 223 6.63 -11.20 -5.74
N PHE A 224 7.93 -10.96 -5.98
CA PHE A 224 8.54 -9.66 -5.72
C PHE A 224 7.98 -8.54 -6.61
N ILE A 225 7.62 -8.81 -7.88
CA ILE A 225 6.90 -7.84 -8.73
C ILE A 225 5.58 -7.44 -8.08
N GLY A 226 4.86 -8.39 -7.47
CA GLY A 226 3.68 -8.09 -6.64
C GLY A 226 4.01 -7.16 -5.48
N ALA A 227 5.09 -7.44 -4.76
CA ALA A 227 5.56 -6.58 -3.68
C ALA A 227 5.93 -5.16 -4.17
N CYS A 228 6.55 -5.03 -5.35
CA CYS A 228 6.86 -3.73 -5.95
C CYS A 228 5.61 -2.87 -6.17
N GLY A 229 4.47 -3.48 -6.54
CA GLY A 229 3.20 -2.78 -6.69
C GLY A 229 2.72 -2.16 -5.39
N LYS A 230 2.44 -2.99 -4.36
CA LYS A 230 1.89 -2.52 -3.08
C LYS A 230 2.87 -1.69 -2.28
N SER A 231 4.14 -2.07 -2.27
CA SER A 231 5.18 -1.37 -1.49
C SER A 231 5.92 -0.29 -2.29
N ALA A 232 5.37 0.12 -3.42
CA ALA A 232 5.85 1.25 -4.21
C ALA A 232 7.36 1.22 -4.48
N GLN A 233 7.89 0.08 -4.92
CA GLN A 233 9.27 -0.04 -5.38
C GLN A 233 9.38 0.27 -6.87
N ILE A 234 10.54 0.71 -7.32
CA ILE A 234 10.81 0.89 -8.75
C ILE A 234 10.60 -0.45 -9.47
N PRO A 235 9.88 -0.44 -10.64
CA PRO A 235 9.35 0.71 -11.37
C PRO A 235 7.92 1.15 -10.96
N LEU A 236 7.22 0.46 -10.07
CA LEU A 236 5.79 0.63 -9.77
C LEU A 236 5.50 1.62 -8.62
N TYR A 237 6.33 2.64 -8.40
CA TYR A 237 6.24 3.54 -7.24
C TYR A 237 5.40 4.81 -7.46
N THR A 238 5.13 5.20 -8.71
CA THR A 238 4.64 6.55 -9.05
C THR A 238 3.23 6.85 -8.57
N TRP A 239 2.46 5.84 -8.21
CA TRP A 239 1.10 6.00 -7.68
C TRP A 239 1.09 6.54 -6.25
N LEU A 240 2.13 6.23 -5.44
CA LEU A 240 2.12 6.51 -4.01
C LEU A 240 2.09 8.00 -3.67
N PRO A 241 2.89 8.88 -4.32
CA PRO A 241 2.81 10.33 -4.11
C PRO A 241 1.49 10.94 -4.61
N ASP A 242 0.86 10.38 -5.63
CA ASP A 242 -0.41 10.88 -6.16
C ASP A 242 -1.60 10.43 -5.28
N ALA A 243 -1.42 9.35 -4.49
CA ALA A 243 -2.39 8.92 -3.47
C ALA A 243 -2.63 9.98 -2.37
N MET A 244 -1.82 11.05 -2.33
CA MET A 244 -2.03 12.22 -1.45
C MET A 244 -3.30 13.02 -1.79
N ALA A 245 -3.97 12.74 -2.91
CA ALA A 245 -5.28 13.29 -3.27
C ALA A 245 -6.38 12.96 -2.23
N GLY A 246 -6.28 11.81 -1.57
CA GLY A 246 -7.22 11.40 -0.52
C GLY A 246 -7.11 12.21 0.77
N PRO A 247 -8.11 12.10 1.68
CA PRO A 247 -8.06 12.70 3.01
C PRO A 247 -6.82 12.27 3.80
N THR A 248 -6.26 13.16 4.62
CA THR A 248 -4.98 12.88 5.32
C THR A 248 -5.00 11.64 6.23
N PRO A 249 -6.09 11.30 6.94
CA PRO A 249 -6.14 10.03 7.68
C PRO A 249 -5.96 8.79 6.80
N VAL A 250 -6.42 8.84 5.53
CA VAL A 250 -6.18 7.77 4.55
C VAL A 250 -4.69 7.67 4.23
N SER A 251 -4.03 8.82 4.02
CA SER A 251 -2.59 8.86 3.80
C SER A 251 -1.85 8.24 4.98
N ALA A 252 -2.22 8.57 6.22
CA ALA A 252 -1.64 7.95 7.41
C ALA A 252 -1.85 6.43 7.44
N LEU A 253 -3.07 5.95 7.14
CA LEU A 253 -3.39 4.52 7.16
C LEU A 253 -2.61 3.75 6.10
N ILE A 254 -2.64 4.19 4.85
CA ILE A 254 -1.98 3.53 3.72
C ILE A 254 -0.45 3.51 3.90
N HIS A 255 0.15 4.63 4.32
CA HIS A 255 1.60 4.84 4.26
C HIS A 255 2.35 4.46 5.54
N ALA A 256 1.68 4.35 6.70
CA ALA A 256 2.38 4.06 7.95
C ALA A 256 2.47 2.55 8.24
N ALA A 257 1.32 1.88 8.33
CA ALA A 257 1.24 0.58 8.98
C ALA A 257 0.59 -0.53 8.14
N THR A 258 0.05 -0.22 6.93
CA THR A 258 -0.84 -1.16 6.26
C THR A 258 -0.42 -1.48 4.82
N MET A 259 -1.11 -0.97 3.81
CA MET A 259 -0.98 -1.38 2.42
C MET A 259 0.47 -1.43 1.91
N VAL A 260 1.26 -0.38 2.19
CA VAL A 260 2.64 -0.30 1.69
C VAL A 260 3.59 -1.27 2.39
N THR A 261 3.21 -1.81 3.54
CA THR A 261 3.99 -2.84 4.25
C THR A 261 3.62 -4.26 3.83
N ALA A 262 2.56 -4.44 3.02
CA ALA A 262 2.08 -5.75 2.59
C ALA A 262 3.14 -6.54 1.80
N GLY A 263 3.91 -5.88 0.92
CA GLY A 263 4.99 -6.54 0.18
C GLY A 263 6.11 -7.01 1.09
N ILE A 264 6.46 -6.22 2.11
CA ILE A 264 7.46 -6.59 3.11
C ILE A 264 6.96 -7.80 3.93
N PHE A 265 5.69 -7.76 4.37
CA PHE A 265 5.05 -8.88 5.05
C PHE A 265 5.11 -10.16 4.22
N MET A 266 4.73 -10.10 2.94
CA MET A 266 4.70 -11.26 2.05
C MET A 266 6.10 -11.86 1.85
N VAL A 267 7.12 -11.02 1.60
CA VAL A 267 8.51 -11.50 1.45
C VAL A 267 9.00 -12.13 2.76
N THR A 268 8.73 -11.50 3.90
CA THR A 268 9.08 -12.04 5.22
C THR A 268 8.36 -13.36 5.51
N ARG A 269 7.07 -13.46 5.17
CA ARG A 269 6.24 -14.66 5.35
C ARG A 269 6.77 -15.85 4.52
N LEU A 270 7.31 -15.56 3.34
CA LEU A 270 7.85 -16.54 2.41
C LEU A 270 9.39 -16.62 2.47
N ASN A 271 10.01 -16.27 3.61
CA ASN A 271 11.46 -16.30 3.78
C ASN A 271 12.09 -17.60 3.26
N PHE A 272 11.49 -18.74 3.55
CA PHE A 272 11.95 -20.07 3.12
C PHE A 272 11.97 -20.27 1.59
N VAL A 273 11.25 -19.47 0.81
CA VAL A 273 11.33 -19.41 -0.66
C VAL A 273 12.49 -18.51 -1.10
N PHE A 274 12.58 -17.31 -0.50
CA PHE A 274 13.59 -16.32 -0.88
C PHE A 274 15.00 -16.73 -0.46
N ASP A 275 15.16 -17.44 0.65
CA ASP A 275 16.46 -17.97 1.11
C ASP A 275 17.09 -18.96 0.13
N LEU A 276 16.28 -19.63 -0.68
CA LEU A 276 16.73 -20.56 -1.73
C LEU A 276 16.98 -19.88 -3.08
N THR A 277 16.71 -18.57 -3.19
CA THR A 277 16.82 -17.82 -4.44
C THR A 277 17.70 -16.57 -4.28
N PRO A 278 19.02 -16.74 -4.04
CA PRO A 278 19.94 -15.63 -3.76
C PRO A 278 20.03 -14.61 -4.90
N ASP A 279 19.84 -15.03 -6.16
CA ASP A 279 19.81 -14.12 -7.30
C ASP A 279 18.64 -13.13 -7.18
N VAL A 280 17.47 -13.60 -6.75
CA VAL A 280 16.29 -12.75 -6.54
C VAL A 280 16.49 -11.85 -5.31
N GLN A 281 17.10 -12.36 -4.24
CA GLN A 281 17.48 -11.55 -3.08
C GLN A 281 18.39 -10.38 -3.47
N ASN A 282 19.39 -10.61 -4.32
CA ASN A 282 20.25 -9.55 -4.85
C ASN A 282 19.45 -8.49 -5.65
N VAL A 283 18.49 -8.93 -6.47
CA VAL A 283 17.60 -8.01 -7.20
C VAL A 283 16.77 -7.18 -6.22
N ILE A 284 16.23 -7.79 -5.17
CA ILE A 284 15.47 -7.10 -4.11
C ILE A 284 16.33 -6.04 -3.43
N ALA A 285 17.57 -6.37 -3.04
CA ALA A 285 18.50 -5.43 -2.40
C ALA A 285 18.81 -4.22 -3.31
N ILE A 286 19.12 -4.47 -4.58
CA ILE A 286 19.45 -3.42 -5.56
C ILE A 286 18.24 -2.51 -5.82
N ILE A 287 17.06 -3.07 -6.07
CA ILE A 287 15.83 -2.30 -6.30
C ILE A 287 15.48 -1.48 -5.06
N GLY A 288 15.61 -2.07 -3.85
CA GLY A 288 15.38 -1.36 -2.58
C GLY A 288 16.30 -0.16 -2.42
N ALA A 289 17.61 -0.34 -2.65
CA ALA A 289 18.60 0.74 -2.55
C ALA A 289 18.35 1.86 -3.56
N ILE A 290 18.10 1.53 -4.84
CA ILE A 290 17.81 2.50 -5.89
C ILE A 290 16.51 3.25 -5.58
N THR A 291 15.47 2.55 -5.16
CA THR A 291 14.18 3.15 -4.78
C THR A 291 14.38 4.14 -3.63
N SER A 292 15.15 3.76 -2.62
CA SER A 292 15.43 4.62 -1.47
C SER A 292 16.13 5.91 -1.89
N LEU A 293 17.16 5.82 -2.73
CA LEU A 293 17.93 6.98 -3.20
C LEU A 293 17.07 7.89 -4.09
N VAL A 294 16.41 7.33 -5.11
CA VAL A 294 15.60 8.12 -6.07
C VAL A 294 14.48 8.86 -5.34
N ALA A 295 13.77 8.18 -4.43
CA ALA A 295 12.72 8.83 -3.66
C ALA A 295 13.27 9.92 -2.73
N ALA A 296 14.43 9.69 -2.09
CA ALA A 296 15.06 10.69 -1.25
C ALA A 296 15.43 11.95 -2.04
N THR A 297 16.01 11.82 -3.24
CA THR A 297 16.37 12.97 -4.09
C THR A 297 15.16 13.79 -4.51
N ILE A 298 14.02 13.15 -4.85
CA ILE A 298 12.79 13.85 -5.17
C ILE A 298 12.25 14.59 -3.93
N GLY A 299 12.31 13.95 -2.75
CA GLY A 299 11.88 14.54 -1.48
C GLY A 299 12.60 15.83 -1.10
N LEU A 300 13.86 16.03 -1.56
CA LEU A 300 14.63 17.25 -1.30
C LEU A 300 13.96 18.51 -1.85
N VAL A 301 13.19 18.42 -2.92
CA VAL A 301 12.68 19.57 -3.69
C VAL A 301 11.17 19.74 -3.65
N GLN A 302 10.41 18.73 -3.24
CA GLN A 302 8.94 18.83 -3.16
C GLN A 302 8.50 19.94 -2.20
N THR A 303 7.44 20.66 -2.54
CA THR A 303 6.91 21.80 -1.78
C THR A 303 5.63 21.49 -1.01
N ASP A 304 4.90 20.47 -1.42
CA ASP A 304 3.71 19.95 -0.74
C ASP A 304 4.11 19.07 0.46
N ILE A 305 3.59 19.41 1.66
CA ILE A 305 3.92 18.72 2.92
C ILE A 305 3.59 17.21 2.86
N LYS A 306 2.46 16.83 2.25
CA LYS A 306 2.07 15.42 2.10
C LYS A 306 2.96 14.69 1.09
N LYS A 307 3.33 15.35 -0.03
CA LYS A 307 4.20 14.75 -1.04
C LYS A 307 5.61 14.51 -0.51
N VAL A 308 6.17 15.41 0.29
CA VAL A 308 7.46 15.17 0.98
C VAL A 308 7.38 13.92 1.84
N LEU A 309 6.31 13.76 2.64
CA LEU A 309 6.10 12.59 3.47
C LEU A 309 5.86 11.31 2.66
N ALA A 310 5.21 11.40 1.49
CA ALA A 310 5.03 10.26 0.59
C ALA A 310 6.35 9.76 0.00
N TYR A 311 7.18 10.65 -0.55
CA TYR A 311 8.52 10.26 -1.05
C TYR A 311 9.43 9.76 0.07
N SER A 312 9.30 10.34 1.25
CA SER A 312 9.97 9.82 2.44
C SER A 312 9.50 8.39 2.80
N THR A 313 8.22 8.04 2.56
CA THR A 313 7.73 6.66 2.73
C THR A 313 8.35 5.72 1.71
N VAL A 314 8.33 6.08 0.41
CA VAL A 314 8.98 5.29 -0.65
C VAL A 314 10.46 5.04 -0.32
N SER A 315 11.17 6.06 0.17
CA SER A 315 12.59 5.95 0.56
C SER A 315 12.80 4.97 1.73
N GLN A 316 11.96 5.02 2.79
CA GLN A 316 12.08 4.10 3.91
C GLN A 316 11.70 2.66 3.53
N LEU A 317 10.68 2.47 2.70
CA LEU A 317 10.34 1.15 2.16
C LEU A 317 11.50 0.58 1.35
N GLY A 318 12.19 1.40 0.54
CA GLY A 318 13.39 0.99 -0.15
C GLY A 318 14.49 0.47 0.78
N LEU A 319 14.72 1.11 1.94
CA LEU A 319 15.65 0.61 2.96
C LEU A 319 15.19 -0.73 3.56
N MET A 320 13.88 -0.94 3.76
CA MET A 320 13.35 -2.23 4.24
C MET A 320 13.60 -3.35 3.20
N PHE A 321 13.38 -3.07 1.92
CA PHE A 321 13.69 -4.03 0.86
C PHE A 321 15.20 -4.28 0.71
N LEU A 322 16.05 -3.30 0.98
CA LEU A 322 17.50 -3.50 1.07
C LEU A 322 17.85 -4.56 2.13
N ALA A 323 17.24 -4.48 3.32
CA ALA A 323 17.42 -5.49 4.38
C ALA A 323 16.86 -6.85 3.98
N LEU A 324 15.66 -6.91 3.41
CA LEU A 324 15.03 -8.14 2.92
C LEU A 324 15.88 -8.84 1.86
N GLY A 325 16.51 -8.07 0.96
CA GLY A 325 17.38 -8.60 -0.08
C GLY A 325 18.67 -9.21 0.44
N PHE A 326 19.04 -8.95 1.69
CA PHE A 326 20.13 -9.63 2.39
C PHE A 326 19.66 -10.74 3.33
N GLY A 327 18.36 -11.08 3.32
CA GLY A 327 17.78 -12.09 4.19
C GLY A 327 17.63 -11.65 5.65
N ALA A 328 17.82 -10.37 5.97
CA ALA A 328 17.65 -9.82 7.31
C ALA A 328 16.18 -9.42 7.56
N TYR A 329 15.33 -10.44 7.65
CA TYR A 329 13.88 -10.27 7.76
C TYR A 329 13.46 -9.57 9.05
N GLU A 330 14.08 -9.96 10.19
CA GLU A 330 13.83 -9.36 11.49
C GLU A 330 14.18 -7.86 11.51
N VAL A 331 15.28 -7.48 10.86
CA VAL A 331 15.71 -6.08 10.73
C VAL A 331 14.69 -5.27 9.91
N ALA A 332 14.19 -5.84 8.83
CA ALA A 332 13.14 -5.22 8.02
C ALA A 332 11.84 -5.05 8.84
N VAL A 333 11.42 -6.09 9.58
CA VAL A 333 10.24 -6.05 10.46
C VAL A 333 10.41 -5.01 11.56
N PHE A 334 11.58 -4.92 12.19
CA PHE A 334 11.87 -3.91 13.18
C PHE A 334 11.70 -2.50 12.62
N HIS A 335 12.23 -2.25 11.42
CA HIS A 335 12.06 -0.93 10.81
C HIS A 335 10.62 -0.66 10.38
N VAL A 336 9.83 -1.67 10.00
CA VAL A 336 8.37 -1.51 9.76
C VAL A 336 7.66 -1.03 11.02
N ILE A 337 7.95 -1.61 12.19
CA ILE A 337 7.31 -1.23 13.47
C ILE A 337 7.61 0.23 13.81
N THR A 338 8.90 0.61 13.82
CA THR A 338 9.29 1.99 14.14
C THR A 338 8.77 2.97 13.10
N HIS A 339 8.80 2.61 11.82
CA HIS A 339 8.23 3.37 10.71
C HIS A 339 6.74 3.63 10.90
N ALA A 340 5.97 2.63 11.31
CA ALA A 340 4.54 2.77 11.55
C ALA A 340 4.26 3.86 12.60
N PHE A 341 5.05 3.96 13.66
CA PHE A 341 4.89 4.97 14.71
C PHE A 341 5.18 6.38 14.21
N PHE A 342 6.39 6.63 13.72
CA PHE A 342 6.75 7.99 13.32
C PHE A 342 6.04 8.45 12.04
N LYS A 343 5.71 7.55 11.11
CA LYS A 343 4.99 7.93 9.89
C LYS A 343 3.53 8.27 10.15
N ALA A 344 2.83 7.48 10.96
CA ALA A 344 1.47 7.82 11.34
C ALA A 344 1.45 9.20 12.03
N CYS A 345 2.37 9.46 12.96
CA CYS A 345 2.47 10.75 13.63
C CYS A 345 2.74 11.91 12.64
N LEU A 346 3.66 11.73 11.69
CA LEU A 346 4.00 12.76 10.70
C LEU A 346 2.84 13.06 9.75
N PHE A 347 2.13 12.04 9.26
CA PHE A 347 0.98 12.25 8.40
C PHE A 347 -0.20 12.87 9.16
N LEU A 348 -0.54 12.37 10.34
CA LEU A 348 -1.60 12.95 11.15
C LEU A 348 -1.25 14.38 11.61
N GLY A 349 0.02 14.63 11.95
CA GLY A 349 0.51 15.96 12.26
C GLY A 349 0.42 16.92 11.07
N SER A 350 0.78 16.46 9.86
CA SER A 350 0.57 17.27 8.65
C SER A 350 -0.92 17.54 8.40
N GLY A 351 -1.80 16.57 8.70
CA GLY A 351 -3.25 16.76 8.64
C GLY A 351 -3.73 17.81 9.63
N SER A 352 -3.20 17.84 10.86
CA SER A 352 -3.49 18.88 11.85
C SER A 352 -3.08 20.28 11.32
N VAL A 353 -1.90 20.40 10.71
CA VAL A 353 -1.43 21.64 10.08
C VAL A 353 -2.36 22.08 8.93
N ILE A 354 -2.70 21.16 8.03
CA ILE A 354 -3.59 21.42 6.89
C ILE A 354 -4.98 21.83 7.37
N HIS A 355 -5.51 21.20 8.41
CA HIS A 355 -6.80 21.54 9.01
C HIS A 355 -6.77 22.95 9.60
N GLY A 356 -5.73 23.31 10.36
CA GLY A 356 -5.53 24.65 10.93
C GLY A 356 -5.30 25.75 9.89
N LEU A 357 -4.92 25.40 8.66
CA LEU A 357 -4.68 26.32 7.53
C LEU A 357 -5.76 26.25 6.44
N HIS A 358 -6.95 25.73 6.74
CA HIS A 358 -8.07 25.63 5.79
C HIS A 358 -7.73 24.94 4.47
N GLY A 359 -6.95 23.85 4.51
CA GLY A 359 -6.63 23.02 3.36
C GLY A 359 -5.32 23.36 2.64
N GLU A 360 -4.54 24.36 3.09
CA GLU A 360 -3.25 24.69 2.47
C GLU A 360 -2.23 23.57 2.70
N GLN A 361 -1.59 23.10 1.62
CA GLN A 361 -0.59 22.04 1.65
C GLN A 361 0.81 22.51 1.26
N ASP A 362 0.94 23.69 0.64
CA ASP A 362 2.21 24.25 0.20
C ASP A 362 2.99 24.86 1.37
N MET A 363 4.14 24.23 1.70
CA MET A 363 5.02 24.69 2.77
C MET A 363 5.58 26.10 2.54
N ARG A 364 5.60 26.60 1.30
CA ARG A 364 6.03 27.97 0.95
C ARG A 364 5.10 29.03 1.54
N LYS A 365 3.83 28.67 1.73
CA LYS A 365 2.77 29.52 2.30
C LYS A 365 2.55 29.28 3.81
N MET A 366 3.34 28.39 4.43
CA MET A 366 3.30 28.13 5.87
C MET A 366 4.31 29.01 6.60
N GLY A 367 4.64 28.67 7.83
CA GLY A 367 5.65 29.34 8.67
C GLY A 367 5.07 29.83 9.99
N GLY A 368 5.92 29.93 11.01
CA GLY A 368 5.55 30.48 12.32
C GLY A 368 4.53 29.70 13.14
N LEU A 369 4.15 28.48 12.74
CA LEU A 369 3.06 27.72 13.35
C LEU A 369 3.39 27.20 14.76
N ARG A 370 4.67 27.18 15.17
CA ARG A 370 5.13 26.62 16.46
C ARG A 370 4.35 27.16 17.68
N LYS A 371 4.01 28.44 17.70
CA LYS A 371 3.33 29.08 18.85
C LYS A 371 1.83 28.79 18.84
N ALA A 372 1.22 28.69 17.68
CA ALA A 372 -0.21 28.47 17.52
C ALA A 372 -0.58 26.98 17.67
N MET A 373 0.33 26.09 17.26
CA MET A 373 0.13 24.64 17.27
C MET A 373 1.26 23.91 18.01
N PRO A 374 1.41 24.11 19.34
CA PRO A 374 2.55 23.58 20.09
C PRO A 374 2.55 22.05 20.20
N ILE A 375 1.40 21.40 20.36
CA ILE A 375 1.33 19.94 20.48
C ILE A 375 1.68 19.31 19.12
N THR A 376 1.08 19.79 18.03
CA THR A 376 1.39 19.35 16.68
C THR A 376 2.87 19.58 16.35
N PHE A 377 3.45 20.71 16.74
CA PHE A 377 4.89 20.97 16.54
C PHE A 377 5.78 19.94 17.25
N TRP A 378 5.57 19.72 18.56
CA TRP A 378 6.43 18.82 19.31
C TRP A 378 6.31 17.37 18.86
N THR A 379 5.12 16.90 18.57
CA THR A 379 4.89 15.53 18.09
C THR A 379 5.51 15.29 16.71
N MET A 380 5.40 16.26 15.80
CA MET A 380 6.07 16.21 14.49
C MET A 380 7.58 16.33 14.61
N LEU A 381 8.10 17.14 15.53
CA LEU A 381 9.54 17.26 15.77
C LEU A 381 10.13 15.93 16.27
N ILE A 382 9.50 15.31 17.27
CA ILE A 382 9.92 14.00 17.81
C ILE A 382 9.95 12.96 16.67
N SER A 383 8.90 12.89 15.89
CA SER A 383 8.83 11.93 14.76
C SER A 383 9.83 12.25 13.65
N SER A 384 10.12 13.54 13.42
CA SER A 384 11.17 13.96 12.47
C SER A 384 12.58 13.60 12.97
N LEU A 385 12.83 13.67 14.27
CA LEU A 385 14.08 13.20 14.88
C LEU A 385 14.19 11.67 14.76
N ALA A 386 13.09 10.95 15.01
CA ALA A 386 13.06 9.50 14.90
C ALA A 386 13.37 9.03 13.47
N ILE A 387 12.67 9.53 12.46
CA ILE A 387 12.92 9.12 11.05
C ILE A 387 14.30 9.56 10.56
N SER A 388 14.87 10.64 11.09
CA SER A 388 16.22 11.10 10.72
C SER A 388 17.33 10.23 11.31
N GLY A 389 17.02 9.29 12.21
CA GLY A 389 18.00 8.43 12.85
C GLY A 389 18.82 9.17 13.93
N VAL A 390 18.19 10.11 14.64
CA VAL A 390 18.83 10.77 15.78
C VAL A 390 18.89 9.80 16.97
N PRO A 391 20.03 9.68 17.69
CA PRO A 391 20.17 8.78 18.82
C PRO A 391 19.03 8.90 19.84
N PHE A 392 18.71 7.80 20.51
CA PHE A 392 17.64 7.60 21.49
C PHE A 392 16.22 7.47 20.92
N PHE A 393 15.94 7.87 19.68
CA PHE A 393 14.65 7.68 19.05
C PHE A 393 14.58 6.34 18.31
N SER A 394 13.36 5.82 18.13
CA SER A 394 13.13 4.46 17.60
C SER A 394 13.76 4.19 16.22
N GLY A 395 13.71 5.18 15.33
CA GLY A 395 14.25 5.05 13.97
C GLY A 395 15.79 5.01 13.91
N PHE A 396 16.49 5.44 14.95
CA PHE A 396 17.94 5.31 15.03
C PHE A 396 18.34 3.83 15.04
N PHE A 397 17.84 3.07 15.99
CA PHE A 397 18.19 1.66 16.15
C PHE A 397 17.85 0.84 14.89
N SER A 398 16.63 0.95 14.38
CA SER A 398 16.18 0.14 13.26
C SER A 398 16.85 0.50 11.93
N LYS A 399 17.14 1.78 11.69
CA LYS A 399 17.81 2.21 10.44
C LYS A 399 19.28 1.85 10.45
N ASP A 400 19.93 2.00 11.60
CA ASP A 400 21.35 1.68 11.77
C ASP A 400 21.59 0.18 11.54
N GLU A 401 20.70 -0.67 12.02
CA GLU A 401 20.76 -2.12 11.83
C GLU A 401 20.62 -2.50 10.34
N ILE A 402 19.77 -1.80 9.56
CA ILE A 402 19.70 -1.96 8.09
C ILE A 402 21.02 -1.58 7.43
N LEU A 403 21.59 -0.44 7.80
CA LEU A 403 22.85 0.03 7.21
C LEU A 403 24.02 -0.88 7.58
N MET A 404 24.04 -1.38 8.80
CA MET A 404 25.04 -2.34 9.27
C MET A 404 24.96 -3.66 8.48
N THR A 405 23.75 -4.20 8.30
CA THR A 405 23.51 -5.36 7.43
C THR A 405 24.01 -5.11 6.02
N ALA A 406 23.71 -3.96 5.45
CA ALA A 406 24.17 -3.59 4.11
C ALA A 406 25.70 -3.49 4.03
N PHE A 407 26.38 -2.96 5.04
CA PHE A 407 27.84 -2.89 5.08
C PHE A 407 28.50 -4.26 5.03
N HIS A 408 27.98 -5.22 5.78
CA HIS A 408 28.53 -6.59 5.82
C HIS A 408 28.33 -7.35 4.52
N HIS A 409 27.29 -7.03 3.74
CA HIS A 409 26.98 -7.75 2.48
C HIS A 409 27.46 -7.01 1.23
N SER A 410 27.37 -5.66 1.19
CA SER A 410 27.70 -4.88 0.01
C SER A 410 28.02 -3.41 0.34
N ILE A 411 29.28 -3.05 0.31
CA ILE A 411 29.74 -1.66 0.54
C ILE A 411 29.06 -0.66 -0.41
N PRO A 412 28.90 -0.91 -1.74
CA PRO A 412 28.20 0.02 -2.62
C PRO A 412 26.76 0.31 -2.19
N LEU A 413 26.01 -0.74 -1.81
CA LEU A 413 24.61 -0.59 -1.39
C LEU A 413 24.52 0.08 -0.01
N TYR A 414 25.47 -0.15 0.90
CA TYR A 414 25.63 0.60 2.14
C TYR A 414 25.80 2.10 1.90
N VAL A 415 26.69 2.48 0.95
CA VAL A 415 26.91 3.89 0.61
C VAL A 415 25.63 4.53 0.08
N VAL A 416 24.91 3.85 -0.82
CA VAL A 416 23.63 4.33 -1.35
C VAL A 416 22.60 4.53 -0.24
N GLY A 417 22.43 3.55 0.64
CA GLY A 417 21.51 3.64 1.79
C GLY A 417 21.89 4.76 2.78
N SER A 418 23.19 4.94 3.03
CA SER A 418 23.71 6.02 3.90
C SER A 418 23.43 7.41 3.31
N ILE A 419 23.64 7.61 2.02
CA ILE A 419 23.31 8.86 1.32
C ILE A 419 21.81 9.15 1.41
N ALA A 420 20.95 8.16 1.15
CA ALA A 420 19.50 8.30 1.27
C ALA A 420 19.08 8.66 2.71
N SER A 421 19.77 8.12 3.72
CA SER A 421 19.54 8.42 5.13
C SER A 421 19.91 9.86 5.50
N ILE A 422 21.03 10.38 4.99
CA ILE A 422 21.44 11.79 5.18
C ILE A 422 20.42 12.73 4.51
N MET A 423 19.99 12.40 3.28
CA MET A 423 18.95 13.17 2.58
C MET A 423 17.63 13.16 3.35
N THR A 424 17.29 12.04 4.02
CA THR A 424 16.10 11.95 4.87
C THR A 424 16.14 12.98 5.99
N ALA A 425 17.25 13.10 6.70
CA ALA A 425 17.43 14.11 7.74
C ALA A 425 17.29 15.53 7.20
N PHE A 426 17.86 15.81 6.03
CA PHE A 426 17.76 17.12 5.39
C PHE A 426 16.32 17.49 5.03
N TYR A 427 15.59 16.66 4.28
CA TYR A 427 14.25 17.06 3.81
C TYR A 427 13.21 17.07 4.95
N MET A 428 13.36 16.24 5.98
CA MET A 428 12.50 16.28 7.15
C MET A 428 12.69 17.58 7.95
N PHE A 429 13.92 18.01 8.16
CA PHE A 429 14.16 19.29 8.84
C PHE A 429 13.88 20.51 7.96
N ARG A 430 14.04 20.39 6.62
CA ARG A 430 13.50 21.38 5.67
C ARG A 430 11.99 21.57 5.87
N LEU A 431 11.23 20.47 5.94
CA LEU A 431 9.78 20.50 6.21
C LEU A 431 9.50 21.20 7.54
N MET A 432 10.20 20.82 8.63
CA MET A 432 10.02 21.42 9.95
C MET A 432 10.32 22.92 9.96
N PHE A 433 11.41 23.36 9.33
CA PHE A 433 11.79 24.77 9.31
C PHE A 433 10.83 25.62 8.48
N LEU A 434 10.37 25.13 7.33
CA LEU A 434 9.44 25.85 6.48
C LEU A 434 8.02 25.93 7.09
N THR A 435 7.60 24.93 7.85
CA THR A 435 6.23 24.88 8.40
C THR A 435 6.11 25.62 9.72
N PHE A 436 7.04 25.41 10.66
CA PHE A 436 6.86 25.83 12.06
C PHE A 436 7.65 27.06 12.48
N PHE A 437 8.65 27.43 11.72
CA PHE A 437 9.55 28.52 12.10
C PHE A 437 9.41 29.75 11.21
N LYS A 438 10.06 30.84 11.60
CA LYS A 438 10.04 32.13 10.92
C LYS A 438 8.67 32.82 10.96
N GLU A 439 8.41 33.71 10.01
CA GLU A 439 7.14 34.44 9.92
C GLU A 439 6.08 33.60 9.17
N PHE A 440 4.83 33.87 9.50
CA PHE A 440 3.71 33.26 8.80
C PHE A 440 3.58 33.85 7.39
N ARG A 441 3.53 33.00 6.38
CA ARG A 441 3.51 33.38 4.95
C ARG A 441 2.15 33.15 4.27
N GLY A 442 1.15 32.74 5.02
CA GLY A 442 -0.23 32.54 4.55
C GLY A 442 -1.03 33.85 4.51
N THR A 443 -2.32 33.73 4.23
CA THR A 443 -3.26 34.87 4.19
C THR A 443 -3.59 35.38 5.59
N GLN A 444 -4.07 36.64 5.69
CA GLN A 444 -4.52 37.19 6.98
C GLN A 444 -5.71 36.42 7.56
N GLU A 445 -6.61 35.93 6.72
CA GLU A 445 -7.73 35.10 7.12
C GLU A 445 -7.27 33.81 7.78
N GLN A 446 -6.32 33.08 7.16
CA GLN A 446 -5.71 31.89 7.75
C GLN A 446 -5.04 32.19 9.10
N LYS A 447 -4.38 33.35 9.23
CA LYS A 447 -3.72 33.77 10.47
C LYS A 447 -4.70 33.96 11.63
N HIS A 448 -5.89 34.52 11.35
CA HIS A 448 -6.93 34.74 12.37
C HIS A 448 -7.55 33.43 12.88
N HIS A 449 -7.64 32.42 12.03
CA HIS A 449 -8.23 31.13 12.35
C HIS A 449 -7.20 30.10 12.88
N LEU A 450 -5.93 30.51 12.99
CA LEU A 450 -4.86 29.60 13.38
C LEU A 450 -4.97 29.20 14.86
N HIS A 451 -5.25 27.93 15.12
CA HIS A 451 -5.35 27.37 16.48
C HIS A 451 -4.91 25.91 16.51
N GLU A 452 -4.58 25.40 17.69
CA GLU A 452 -4.28 23.98 17.88
C GLU A 452 -5.53 23.12 17.65
N SER A 453 -5.35 21.95 17.08
CA SER A 453 -6.43 21.01 16.85
C SER A 453 -7.01 20.46 18.17
N GLY A 454 -8.27 20.02 18.15
CA GLY A 454 -8.96 19.43 19.30
C GLY A 454 -8.33 18.14 19.82
N SER A 455 -8.78 17.68 20.99
CA SER A 455 -8.23 16.51 21.70
C SER A 455 -8.30 15.21 20.88
N LEU A 456 -9.34 15.01 20.09
CA LEU A 456 -9.46 13.82 19.23
C LEU A 456 -8.37 13.73 18.15
N ILE A 457 -7.75 14.86 17.80
CA ILE A 457 -6.59 14.93 16.89
C ILE A 457 -5.29 14.84 17.66
N THR A 458 -5.15 15.59 18.78
CA THR A 458 -3.88 15.70 19.49
C THR A 458 -3.53 14.47 20.33
N ILE A 459 -4.50 13.75 20.91
CA ILE A 459 -4.24 12.52 21.67
C ILE A 459 -3.57 11.44 20.82
N PRO A 460 -4.06 11.08 19.62
CA PRO A 460 -3.34 10.17 18.73
C PRO A 460 -1.92 10.61 18.42
N LEU A 461 -1.68 11.92 18.19
CA LEU A 461 -0.34 12.45 17.94
C LEU A 461 0.60 12.24 19.12
N ILE A 462 0.15 12.50 20.35
CA ILE A 462 0.94 12.31 21.58
C ILE A 462 1.30 10.84 21.77
N ILE A 463 0.32 9.93 21.62
CA ILE A 463 0.56 8.48 21.76
C ILE A 463 1.59 8.01 20.73
N LEU A 464 1.44 8.40 19.47
CA LEU A 464 2.36 8.02 18.41
C LEU A 464 3.76 8.63 18.60
N ALA A 465 3.88 9.85 19.12
CA ALA A 465 5.17 10.47 19.45
C ALA A 465 5.88 9.73 20.59
N ILE A 466 5.15 9.28 21.60
CA ILE A 466 5.69 8.42 22.67
C ILE A 466 6.21 7.10 22.08
N LEU A 467 5.43 6.45 21.23
CA LEU A 467 5.84 5.22 20.55
C LEU A 467 7.04 5.45 19.61
N ALA A 468 7.11 6.58 18.91
CA ALA A 468 8.24 6.97 18.08
C ALA A 468 9.52 7.25 18.89
N THR A 469 9.39 7.60 20.16
CA THR A 469 10.54 7.78 21.07
C THR A 469 11.01 6.43 21.61
N PHE A 470 10.12 5.66 22.21
CA PHE A 470 10.47 4.47 22.99
C PHE A 470 10.34 3.15 22.23
N GLY A 471 9.68 3.14 21.08
CA GLY A 471 9.44 1.91 20.30
C GLY A 471 10.70 1.20 19.78
N GLY A 472 11.85 1.88 19.81
CA GLY A 472 13.14 1.26 19.49
C GLY A 472 13.71 0.34 20.58
N LEU A 473 13.19 0.45 21.81
CA LEU A 473 13.67 -0.36 22.95
C LEU A 473 13.35 -1.85 22.81
N ILE A 474 12.50 -2.22 21.87
CA ILE A 474 12.15 -3.63 21.59
C ILE A 474 13.31 -4.41 20.94
N SER A 475 14.26 -3.72 20.31
CA SER A 475 15.46 -4.31 19.72
C SER A 475 16.65 -3.38 19.95
N LEU A 476 17.34 -3.60 21.05
CA LEU A 476 18.59 -2.90 21.35
C LEU A 476 19.78 -3.74 20.88
N PRO A 477 20.88 -3.10 20.46
CA PRO A 477 22.10 -3.80 20.11
C PRO A 477 22.57 -4.71 21.26
N GLY A 478 22.73 -6.01 20.98
CA GLY A 478 23.13 -7.01 21.98
C GLY A 478 22.02 -7.52 22.91
N ASN A 479 20.80 -6.98 22.85
CA ASN A 479 19.64 -7.47 23.62
C ASN A 479 18.33 -7.19 22.85
N SER A 480 17.99 -8.02 21.87
CA SER A 480 16.82 -7.85 21.02
C SER A 480 15.73 -8.84 21.40
N TRP A 481 14.74 -8.37 22.17
CA TRP A 481 13.52 -9.14 22.40
C TRP A 481 12.81 -9.51 21.07
N LEU A 482 12.86 -8.62 20.08
CA LEU A 482 12.20 -8.86 18.79
C LEU A 482 12.80 -10.05 18.04
N ASN A 483 14.13 -10.15 18.03
CA ASN A 483 14.84 -11.25 17.37
C ASN A 483 14.52 -12.58 18.05
N GLU A 484 14.49 -12.62 19.40
CA GLU A 484 14.10 -13.81 20.16
C GLU A 484 12.65 -14.21 19.87
N TYR A 485 11.74 -13.23 19.81
CA TYR A 485 10.31 -13.46 19.54
C TYR A 485 10.07 -14.01 18.14
N LEU A 486 10.80 -13.54 17.13
CA LEU A 486 10.66 -13.96 15.73
C LEU A 486 11.54 -15.17 15.35
N ALA A 487 12.51 -15.55 16.17
CA ALA A 487 13.45 -16.63 15.89
C ALA A 487 12.80 -17.95 15.44
N PRO A 488 11.64 -18.39 15.97
CA PRO A 488 11.01 -19.64 15.52
C PRO A 488 10.55 -19.64 14.06
N LEU A 489 10.45 -18.47 13.42
CA LEU A 489 9.95 -18.32 12.04
C LEU A 489 11.05 -18.34 10.99
N PHE A 490 12.30 -18.07 11.36
CA PHE A 490 13.40 -17.92 10.43
C PHE A 490 14.40 -19.08 10.58
N THR A 491 14.70 -19.74 9.47
CA THR A 491 15.63 -20.89 9.43
C THR A 491 17.09 -20.49 9.59
N LYS A 492 17.41 -19.27 9.20
CA LYS A 492 18.70 -18.64 9.47
C LYS A 492 18.50 -17.68 10.64
N ALA A 493 18.77 -18.17 11.85
CA ALA A 493 18.92 -17.23 12.96
C ALA A 493 20.05 -16.26 12.60
N ALA A 494 19.73 -14.99 12.44
CA ALA A 494 20.73 -13.91 12.36
C ALA A 494 21.36 -13.65 13.75
N GLY A 495 21.53 -14.68 14.56
CA GLY A 495 21.96 -14.64 15.94
C GLY A 495 23.23 -15.44 16.21
N GLY A 496 24.37 -14.97 15.71
CA GLY A 496 25.56 -15.07 16.55
C GLY A 496 25.45 -14.04 17.68
N GLU A 497 25.94 -14.35 18.87
CA GLU A 497 26.15 -13.34 19.92
C GLU A 497 26.95 -12.18 19.31
N HIS A 498 26.23 -11.12 18.90
CA HIS A 498 26.87 -9.91 18.40
C HIS A 498 27.44 -9.14 19.60
N HIS A 499 28.64 -9.53 20.00
CA HIS A 499 29.51 -8.55 20.68
C HIS A 499 29.74 -7.43 19.66
N LEU A 500 29.16 -6.26 19.89
CA LEU A 500 29.34 -5.10 19.03
C LEU A 500 30.84 -4.87 18.80
N ALA A 501 31.30 -5.17 17.59
CA ALA A 501 32.68 -4.95 17.20
C ALA A 501 32.96 -3.44 17.12
N THR A 502 34.21 -3.02 17.27
CA THR A 502 34.62 -1.61 17.14
C THR A 502 34.12 -0.99 15.82
N THR A 503 34.04 -1.80 14.76
CA THR A 503 33.52 -1.39 13.45
C THR A 503 32.06 -0.93 13.52
N GLU A 504 31.21 -1.62 14.28
CA GLU A 504 29.78 -1.32 14.40
C GLU A 504 29.56 0.02 15.11
N TYR A 505 30.27 0.29 16.21
CA TYR A 505 30.24 1.62 16.84
C TYR A 505 30.73 2.74 15.93
N THR A 506 31.72 2.43 15.06
CA THR A 506 32.22 3.41 14.08
C THR A 506 31.14 3.70 13.02
N LEU A 507 30.45 2.68 12.50
CA LEU A 507 29.37 2.87 11.53
C LEU A 507 28.19 3.64 12.13
N MET A 508 27.80 3.32 13.36
CA MET A 508 26.80 4.10 14.11
C MET A 508 27.22 5.57 14.22
N GLY A 509 28.48 5.84 14.57
CA GLY A 509 29.03 7.19 14.61
C GLY A 509 28.95 7.91 13.26
N VAL A 510 29.30 7.24 12.16
CA VAL A 510 29.21 7.78 10.81
C VAL A 510 27.75 8.11 10.44
N ALA A 511 26.79 7.22 10.75
CA ALA A 511 25.38 7.44 10.49
C ALA A 511 24.84 8.66 11.27
N VAL A 512 25.19 8.79 12.55
CA VAL A 512 24.82 9.96 13.39
C VAL A 512 25.39 11.25 12.85
N VAL A 513 26.70 11.27 12.55
CA VAL A 513 27.36 12.47 11.99
C VAL A 513 26.73 12.85 10.66
N GLY A 514 26.49 11.88 9.78
CA GLY A 514 25.80 12.10 8.50
C GLY A 514 24.41 12.71 8.67
N GLY A 515 23.60 12.17 9.57
CA GLY A 515 22.28 12.71 9.91
C GLY A 515 22.35 14.14 10.43
N LEU A 516 23.27 14.43 11.37
CA LEU A 516 23.49 15.77 11.91
C LEU A 516 23.95 16.76 10.82
N ILE A 517 24.80 16.35 9.88
CA ILE A 517 25.19 17.16 8.71
C ILE A 517 23.95 17.50 7.88
N GLY A 518 23.08 16.53 7.59
CA GLY A 518 21.83 16.78 6.86
C GLY A 518 20.94 17.82 7.56
N ILE A 519 20.77 17.69 8.88
CA ILE A 519 20.02 18.65 9.71
C ILE A 519 20.69 20.03 9.67
N LEU A 520 22.02 20.11 9.82
CA LEU A 520 22.77 21.36 9.82
C LEU A 520 22.66 22.11 8.48
N ILE A 521 22.74 21.40 7.36
CA ILE A 521 22.55 21.99 6.04
C ILE A 521 21.12 22.56 5.89
N ALA A 522 20.11 21.82 6.34
CA ALA A 522 18.73 22.30 6.34
C ALA A 522 18.57 23.54 7.24
N TYR A 523 19.18 23.54 8.42
CA TYR A 523 19.18 24.67 9.36
C TYR A 523 19.82 25.93 8.75
N ILE A 524 21.01 25.81 8.15
CA ILE A 524 21.69 26.93 7.52
C ILE A 524 20.84 27.52 6.40
N LYS A 525 20.31 26.67 5.51
CA LYS A 525 19.59 27.09 4.31
C LYS A 525 18.21 27.67 4.63
N TYR A 526 17.40 27.01 5.46
CA TYR A 526 15.98 27.35 5.64
C TYR A 526 15.70 28.10 6.94
N PHE A 527 16.56 27.97 7.95
CA PHE A 527 16.38 28.70 9.20
C PHE A 527 17.28 29.95 9.28
N LYS A 528 18.58 29.83 8.99
CA LYS A 528 19.50 30.97 9.11
C LYS A 528 19.36 31.94 7.93
N GLN A 529 19.37 31.43 6.69
CA GLN A 529 19.28 32.23 5.46
C GLN A 529 17.85 32.56 5.04
N ASP A 530 16.85 31.92 5.65
CA ASP A 530 15.41 32.08 5.33
C ASP A 530 15.07 31.86 3.85
N ASN A 531 15.70 30.88 3.25
CA ASN A 531 15.58 30.62 1.82
C ASN A 531 14.31 29.81 1.53
N VAL A 532 13.21 30.50 1.19
CA VAL A 532 11.97 29.85 0.76
C VAL A 532 12.13 29.37 -0.67
N PRO A 533 11.72 28.13 -1.02
CA PRO A 533 11.79 27.62 -2.39
C PRO A 533 11.07 28.53 -3.39
N GLU A 534 11.63 28.63 -4.59
CA GLU A 534 11.09 29.45 -5.68
C GLU A 534 9.71 28.96 -6.15
N SER A 535 8.97 29.85 -6.86
CA SER A 535 7.75 29.46 -7.55
C SER A 535 8.03 28.44 -8.64
N ASP A 536 7.05 27.58 -8.95
CA ASP A 536 7.23 26.45 -9.88
C ASP A 536 7.71 26.87 -11.29
N GLU A 537 7.35 28.08 -11.72
CA GLU A 537 7.74 28.65 -13.01
C GLU A 537 9.26 28.98 -13.10
N ASN A 538 9.88 29.27 -11.97
CA ASN A 538 11.26 29.71 -11.90
C ASN A 538 12.26 28.56 -11.66
N ILE A 539 11.78 27.34 -11.46
CA ILE A 539 12.64 26.18 -11.21
C ILE A 539 13.39 25.79 -12.48
N THR A 540 14.73 25.73 -12.41
CA THR A 540 15.61 25.43 -13.53
C THR A 540 16.63 24.34 -13.22
N GLY A 541 17.34 23.86 -14.24
CA GLY A 541 18.48 22.93 -14.11
C GLY A 541 18.09 21.59 -13.47
N LEU A 542 18.99 21.04 -12.66
CA LEU A 542 18.80 19.76 -11.97
C LEU A 542 17.58 19.76 -11.04
N THR A 543 17.33 20.89 -10.38
CA THR A 543 16.16 21.04 -9.50
C THR A 543 14.85 20.80 -10.25
N LYS A 544 14.76 21.24 -11.51
CA LYS A 544 13.58 21.00 -12.37
C LYS A 544 13.38 19.52 -12.68
N VAL A 545 14.46 18.80 -12.93
CA VAL A 545 14.40 17.34 -13.18
C VAL A 545 13.89 16.60 -11.94
N LEU A 546 14.42 16.95 -10.76
CA LEU A 546 13.98 16.35 -9.49
C LEU A 546 12.55 16.74 -9.13
N TYR A 547 12.17 18.00 -9.34
CA TYR A 547 10.81 18.48 -9.09
C TYR A 547 9.77 17.76 -9.96
N ASN A 548 10.10 17.53 -11.24
CA ASN A 548 9.29 16.74 -12.17
C ASN A 548 9.55 15.22 -12.06
N LYS A 549 10.09 14.74 -10.93
CA LYS A 549 10.18 13.30 -10.61
C LYS A 549 10.93 12.49 -11.67
N TYR A 550 11.99 13.05 -12.25
CA TYR A 550 12.76 12.48 -13.39
C TYR A 550 11.92 12.23 -14.64
N TYR A 551 10.77 12.86 -14.77
CA TYR A 551 9.81 12.69 -15.88
C TYR A 551 9.32 11.23 -16.05
N VAL A 552 9.31 10.44 -14.98
CA VAL A 552 8.89 9.02 -15.05
C VAL A 552 7.42 8.89 -15.43
N ASP A 553 6.56 9.77 -14.93
CA ASP A 553 5.14 9.79 -15.28
C ASP A 553 4.92 10.09 -16.76
N GLU A 554 5.67 11.05 -17.32
CA GLU A 554 5.63 11.43 -18.73
C GLU A 554 6.16 10.31 -19.63
N ILE A 555 7.20 9.59 -19.19
CA ILE A 555 7.71 8.41 -19.89
C ILE A 555 6.64 7.31 -19.92
N TYR A 556 5.97 7.04 -18.78
CA TYR A 556 4.90 6.03 -18.75
C TYR A 556 3.70 6.44 -19.61
N ASP A 557 3.35 7.72 -19.61
CA ASP A 557 2.30 8.23 -20.50
C ASP A 557 2.67 8.02 -21.98
N ALA A 558 3.90 8.34 -22.37
CA ALA A 558 4.37 8.21 -23.75
C ALA A 558 4.49 6.74 -24.21
N VAL A 559 5.02 5.86 -23.34
CA VAL A 559 5.36 4.47 -23.70
C VAL A 559 4.16 3.53 -23.56
N PHE A 560 3.28 3.74 -22.58
CA PHE A 560 2.18 2.82 -22.27
C PHE A 560 0.81 3.45 -22.49
N VAL A 561 0.52 4.62 -21.90
CA VAL A 561 -0.85 5.15 -21.87
C VAL A 561 -1.29 5.62 -23.26
N LYS A 562 -0.47 6.42 -23.93
CA LYS A 562 -0.80 6.92 -25.29
C LYS A 562 -0.95 5.80 -26.32
N PRO A 563 -0.03 4.81 -26.43
CA PRO A 563 -0.22 3.69 -27.36
C PRO A 563 -1.50 2.89 -27.09
N VAL A 564 -1.81 2.59 -25.81
CA VAL A 564 -3.05 1.90 -25.43
C VAL A 564 -4.28 2.71 -25.83
N ASN A 565 -4.27 4.02 -25.60
CA ASN A 565 -5.36 4.91 -25.97
C ASN A 565 -5.55 4.98 -27.51
N VAL A 566 -4.45 5.01 -28.29
CA VAL A 566 -4.50 4.97 -29.76
C VAL A 566 -5.10 3.64 -30.21
N LEU A 567 -4.64 2.52 -29.64
CA LEU A 567 -5.16 1.20 -29.95
C LEU A 567 -6.65 1.07 -29.58
N SER A 568 -7.04 1.58 -28.42
CA SER A 568 -8.45 1.61 -27.99
C SER A 568 -9.34 2.39 -28.95
N LYS A 569 -8.88 3.57 -29.42
CA LYS A 569 -9.59 4.35 -30.44
C LYS A 569 -9.71 3.58 -31.75
N PHE A 570 -8.63 2.93 -32.20
CA PHE A 570 -8.66 2.10 -33.39
C PHE A 570 -9.69 0.97 -33.29
N PHE A 571 -9.71 0.24 -32.17
CA PHE A 571 -10.69 -0.84 -31.97
C PHE A 571 -12.13 -0.30 -31.97
N ARG A 572 -12.39 0.80 -31.26
CA ARG A 572 -13.71 1.43 -31.21
C ARG A 572 -14.16 1.93 -32.59
N ASP A 573 -13.30 2.70 -33.28
CA ASP A 573 -13.71 3.45 -34.46
C ASP A 573 -13.75 2.56 -35.72
N TYR A 574 -12.94 1.50 -35.79
CA TYR A 574 -12.85 0.62 -36.96
C TYR A 574 -13.42 -0.78 -36.71
N ILE A 575 -12.98 -1.45 -35.65
CA ILE A 575 -13.36 -2.85 -35.41
C ILE A 575 -14.80 -2.95 -34.91
N GLU A 576 -15.11 -2.25 -33.81
CA GLU A 576 -16.44 -2.29 -33.20
C GLU A 576 -17.51 -1.70 -34.13
N THR A 577 -17.21 -0.59 -34.80
CA THR A 577 -18.09 0.05 -35.77
C THR A 577 -18.28 -0.85 -36.98
N GLY A 578 -17.23 -1.52 -37.46
CA GLY A 578 -17.30 -2.49 -38.58
C GLY A 578 -18.15 -3.69 -38.21
N LEU A 579 -17.92 -4.32 -37.07
CA LEU A 579 -18.72 -5.46 -36.57
C LEU A 579 -20.18 -5.06 -36.35
N SER A 580 -20.45 -3.93 -35.74
CA SER A 580 -21.80 -3.41 -35.56
C SER A 580 -22.50 -3.18 -36.88
N SER A 581 -21.81 -2.57 -37.85
CA SER A 581 -22.35 -2.34 -39.21
C SER A 581 -22.69 -3.65 -39.93
N LEU A 582 -21.84 -4.67 -39.74
CA LEU A 582 -22.07 -6.00 -40.31
C LEU A 582 -23.32 -6.68 -39.69
N VAL A 583 -23.40 -6.67 -38.33
CA VAL A 583 -24.55 -7.25 -37.61
C VAL A 583 -25.85 -6.53 -37.95
N PHE A 584 -25.87 -5.21 -37.94
CA PHE A 584 -27.05 -4.43 -38.34
C PHE A 584 -27.35 -4.56 -39.82
N GLY A 585 -26.33 -4.70 -40.68
CA GLY A 585 -26.48 -5.01 -42.11
C GLY A 585 -27.20 -6.31 -42.34
N LEU A 586 -26.77 -7.40 -41.67
CA LEU A 586 -27.46 -8.69 -41.72
C LEU A 586 -28.92 -8.58 -41.24
N GLY A 587 -29.17 -7.84 -40.16
CA GLY A 587 -30.53 -7.57 -39.69
C GLY A 587 -31.39 -6.83 -40.72
N LYS A 588 -30.83 -5.84 -41.42
CA LYS A 588 -31.51 -5.13 -42.49
C LYS A 588 -31.82 -6.04 -43.67
N VAL A 589 -30.86 -6.84 -44.11
CA VAL A 589 -31.06 -7.84 -45.20
C VAL A 589 -32.14 -8.84 -44.82
N THR A 590 -32.10 -9.38 -43.59
CA THR A 590 -33.12 -10.30 -43.09
C THR A 590 -34.51 -9.66 -43.08
N ASN A 591 -34.59 -8.41 -42.61
CA ASN A 591 -35.85 -7.65 -42.58
C ASN A 591 -36.39 -7.37 -44.00
N GLU A 592 -35.51 -7.04 -44.96
CA GLU A 592 -35.90 -6.84 -46.35
C GLU A 592 -36.41 -8.13 -46.99
N ILE A 593 -35.71 -9.26 -46.78
CA ILE A 593 -36.17 -10.59 -47.25
C ILE A 593 -37.53 -10.92 -46.62
N ALA A 594 -37.71 -10.66 -45.31
CA ALA A 594 -38.98 -10.88 -44.63
C ALA A 594 -40.09 -9.98 -45.20
N PHE A 595 -39.78 -8.72 -45.53
CA PHE A 595 -40.75 -7.79 -46.15
C PHE A 595 -41.13 -8.21 -47.56
N GLN A 596 -40.21 -8.68 -48.39
CA GLN A 596 -40.50 -9.23 -49.69
C GLN A 596 -41.29 -10.55 -49.56
N GLY A 597 -40.90 -11.43 -48.64
CA GLY A 597 -41.62 -12.66 -48.33
C GLY A 597 -43.07 -12.43 -47.87
N LYS A 598 -43.33 -11.38 -47.09
CA LYS A 598 -44.67 -10.99 -46.67
C LYS A 598 -45.60 -10.66 -47.84
N ARG A 599 -45.07 -10.17 -48.98
CA ARG A 599 -45.87 -9.91 -50.19
C ARG A 599 -46.45 -11.17 -50.78
N LEU A 600 -45.85 -12.36 -50.53
CA LEU A 600 -46.41 -13.67 -50.96
C LEU A 600 -47.67 -14.02 -50.14
N GLN A 601 -47.83 -13.46 -48.96
CA GLN A 601 -49.03 -13.60 -48.12
C GLN A 601 -50.02 -12.47 -48.45
N SER A 602 -50.59 -12.50 -49.62
CA SER A 602 -51.51 -11.45 -50.10
C SER A 602 -52.84 -11.41 -49.37
N GLY A 603 -53.14 -12.37 -48.48
CA GLY A 603 -54.46 -12.52 -47.81
C GLY A 603 -55.58 -13.02 -48.77
N SER A 604 -55.29 -13.23 -50.04
CA SER A 604 -56.25 -13.71 -51.01
C SER A 604 -56.34 -15.22 -50.94
N ILE A 605 -57.45 -15.72 -50.42
CA ILE A 605 -57.74 -17.19 -50.36
C ILE A 605 -57.66 -17.83 -51.77
N GLY A 606 -58.09 -17.10 -52.78
CA GLY A 606 -58.03 -17.58 -54.19
C GLY A 606 -56.60 -17.81 -54.70
N LEU A 607 -55.66 -16.91 -54.34
CA LEU A 607 -54.24 -17.06 -54.66
C LEU A 607 -53.62 -18.27 -53.95
N TYR A 608 -53.96 -18.45 -52.69
CA TYR A 608 -53.44 -19.58 -51.88
C TYR A 608 -53.98 -20.94 -52.44
N LEU A 609 -55.27 -20.99 -52.77
CA LEU A 609 -55.85 -22.17 -53.40
C LEU A 609 -55.20 -22.43 -54.76
N PHE A 610 -54.97 -21.41 -55.57
CA PHE A 610 -54.32 -21.56 -56.89
C PHE A 610 -52.87 -22.10 -56.72
N VAL A 611 -52.09 -21.58 -55.84
CA VAL A 611 -50.73 -22.06 -55.57
C VAL A 611 -50.73 -23.46 -54.98
N PHE A 612 -51.72 -23.81 -54.15
CA PHE A 612 -51.89 -25.15 -53.59
C PHE A 612 -52.20 -26.14 -54.69
N VAL A 613 -53.15 -25.83 -55.61
CA VAL A 613 -53.52 -26.69 -56.75
C VAL A 613 -52.35 -26.86 -57.72
N LEU A 614 -51.59 -25.76 -57.98
CA LEU A 614 -50.38 -25.81 -58.80
C LEU A 614 -49.33 -26.75 -58.21
N GLY A 615 -49.11 -26.66 -56.90
CA GLY A 615 -48.17 -27.52 -56.14
C GLY A 615 -48.62 -29.00 -56.22
N LEU A 616 -49.92 -29.25 -56.05
CA LEU A 616 -50.47 -30.59 -56.16
C LEU A 616 -50.30 -31.15 -57.57
N CYS A 617 -50.60 -30.36 -58.61
CA CYS A 617 -50.40 -30.76 -60.04
C CYS A 617 -48.91 -31.05 -60.33
N ALA A 618 -48.00 -30.25 -59.82
CA ALA A 618 -46.56 -30.47 -59.97
C ALA A 618 -46.11 -31.80 -59.33
N ILE A 619 -46.58 -32.08 -58.09
CA ILE A 619 -46.30 -33.35 -57.42
C ILE A 619 -46.86 -34.54 -58.20
N VAL A 620 -48.10 -34.45 -58.63
CA VAL A 620 -48.73 -35.53 -59.45
C VAL A 620 -47.97 -35.71 -60.74
N SER A 621 -47.65 -34.62 -61.47
CA SER A 621 -46.85 -34.69 -62.69
C SER A 621 -45.47 -35.30 -62.45
N TYR A 622 -44.84 -34.96 -61.39
CA TYR A 622 -43.56 -35.57 -61.02
C TYR A 622 -43.68 -37.08 -60.79
N ILE A 623 -44.69 -37.51 -60.05
CA ILE A 623 -44.96 -38.95 -59.85
C ILE A 623 -45.22 -39.69 -61.18
N PHE A 624 -45.97 -39.09 -62.13
CA PHE A 624 -46.21 -39.66 -63.41
C PHE A 624 -44.99 -39.67 -64.33
N LEU A 625 -44.09 -38.70 -64.20
CA LEU A 625 -42.89 -38.65 -65.07
C LEU A 625 -41.72 -39.45 -64.47
N ALA A 626 -41.79 -39.80 -63.16
CA ALA A 626 -40.79 -40.61 -62.47
C ALA A 626 -41.09 -42.13 -62.52
N GLN A 627 -42.25 -42.55 -63.10
CA GLN A 627 -42.54 -43.91 -63.48
C GLN A 627 -42.21 -44.14 -64.99
#